data_b8d0225ba041f4ca2cb3710c73e38917
#
_entry.id   b8d0225ba041f4ca2cb3710c73e38917
#
_cell.length_a   1.000
_cell.length_b   1.000
_cell.length_c   1.000
_cell.angle_alpha   90.00
_cell.angle_beta   90.00
_cell.angle_gamma   90.00
#
_symmetry.space_group_name_H-M   'P 1'
#
loop_
_entity.id
_entity.type
_entity.pdbx_description
1 polymer ?
#
loop_
_entity_poly.entity_id
_entity_poly.type
_entity_poly.pdbx_seq_one_letter_code
_entity_poly.pdbx_strand_id
1 'polypeptide(L)'
;MNPSVISFLYIASALISIYLSVMTYKRNKDALSNILSFLLAAASTWSFFYGFEIAGTSMWFIKLCVSIEYVGIATIPVLWFLYAINYSGNERIIKRKNIVFLYIIPVLTIVMQLSNSYHHLFYQSSSIATAYGYWYHQLEPGLFYYVHLVYSYTLILIGVFFIFRMYFSVARDFRRMISFILIGALIPCIISLLYIFGYKPLGFIDITPFGFLAMGVILLIGVFNNNLFDIRPLALNSLFDSMSDAIFVFNLHNEIINTNPSARTLLNIDGENTKEVLIALISKHQGAVNNLTDHSENELIIGGETYTSAINLIKNRFNDVLGKTLILHNISNRKVAEIALKESQEQFKELTEIFPEVIYEADMHGNITYVNE
;
A
#
# COMPACT_ATOMS: atom_id res chain seq x y z
N MET A 1 -35.19 15.94 -17.85
CA MET A 1 -34.19 16.89 -17.29
C MET A 1 -33.63 17.69 -18.46
N ASN A 2 -33.33 18.99 -18.34
CA ASN A 2 -32.81 19.80 -19.46
C ASN A 2 -31.37 19.33 -19.84
N PRO A 3 -31.03 19.14 -21.15
CA PRO A 3 -29.68 18.73 -21.61
C PRO A 3 -28.60 19.62 -21.07
N SER A 4 -28.83 20.91 -21.03
CA SER A 4 -27.85 21.89 -20.50
C SER A 4 -27.54 21.66 -19.01
N VAL A 5 -28.52 21.22 -18.21
CA VAL A 5 -28.32 20.91 -16.80
C VAL A 5 -27.47 19.65 -16.65
N ILE A 6 -27.73 18.62 -17.46
CA ILE A 6 -26.98 17.37 -17.44
C ILE A 6 -25.52 17.63 -17.86
N SER A 7 -25.32 18.31 -18.98
CA SER A 7 -24.00 18.73 -19.48
C SER A 7 -23.23 19.51 -18.40
N PHE A 8 -23.88 20.49 -17.77
CA PHE A 8 -23.28 21.25 -16.67
C PHE A 8 -22.83 20.34 -15.49
N LEU A 9 -23.64 19.35 -15.11
CA LEU A 9 -23.28 18.42 -14.04
C LEU A 9 -22.04 17.58 -14.39
N TYR A 10 -21.87 17.13 -15.65
CA TYR A 10 -20.67 16.41 -16.09
C TYR A 10 -19.44 17.32 -16.09
N ILE A 11 -19.56 18.55 -16.57
CA ILE A 11 -18.47 19.53 -16.53
C ILE A 11 -18.07 19.86 -15.08
N ALA A 12 -19.04 20.06 -14.19
CA ALA A 12 -18.79 20.29 -12.78
C ALA A 12 -18.09 19.07 -12.12
N SER A 13 -18.56 17.85 -12.42
CA SER A 13 -17.91 16.60 -11.98
C SER A 13 -16.46 16.51 -12.47
N ALA A 14 -16.20 16.88 -13.73
CA ALA A 14 -14.86 16.89 -14.29
C ALA A 14 -13.94 17.90 -13.60
N LEU A 15 -14.43 19.11 -13.33
CA LEU A 15 -13.67 20.13 -12.60
C LEU A 15 -13.33 19.71 -11.18
N ILE A 16 -14.25 19.02 -10.48
CA ILE A 16 -13.96 18.44 -9.18
C ILE A 16 -12.92 17.34 -9.32
N SER A 17 -13.07 16.42 -10.28
CA SER A 17 -12.12 15.32 -10.47
C SER A 17 -10.71 15.81 -10.81
N ILE A 18 -10.54 16.83 -11.64
CA ILE A 18 -9.23 17.39 -11.95
C ILE A 18 -8.65 18.14 -10.75
N TYR A 19 -9.48 18.84 -9.97
CA TYR A 19 -9.03 19.43 -8.70
C TYR A 19 -8.49 18.37 -7.74
N LEU A 20 -9.22 17.25 -7.58
CA LEU A 20 -8.81 16.12 -6.75
C LEU A 20 -7.51 15.47 -7.28
N SER A 21 -7.38 15.35 -8.61
CA SER A 21 -6.15 14.89 -9.27
C SER A 21 -4.95 15.75 -8.90
N VAL A 22 -5.06 17.07 -9.08
CA VAL A 22 -3.99 18.03 -8.77
C VAL A 22 -3.65 18.01 -7.27
N MET A 23 -4.66 17.95 -6.42
CA MET A 23 -4.48 17.87 -4.97
C MET A 23 -3.71 16.60 -4.56
N THR A 24 -4.08 15.45 -5.13
CA THR A 24 -3.39 14.18 -4.89
C THR A 24 -1.94 14.23 -5.36
N TYR A 25 -1.67 14.78 -6.54
CA TYR A 25 -0.33 14.95 -7.10
C TYR A 25 0.59 15.84 -6.25
N LYS A 26 0.03 16.93 -5.72
CA LYS A 26 0.81 17.91 -4.92
C LYS A 26 1.08 17.42 -3.49
N ARG A 27 0.21 16.58 -2.94
CA ARG A 27 0.28 16.16 -1.53
C ARG A 27 1.44 15.20 -1.27
N ASN A 28 1.58 14.18 -2.09
CA ASN A 28 2.62 13.16 -1.97
C ASN A 28 3.27 12.95 -3.35
N LYS A 29 4.60 12.87 -3.38
CA LYS A 29 5.37 12.63 -4.62
C LYS A 29 5.73 11.15 -4.79
N ASP A 30 4.91 10.25 -4.26
CA ASP A 30 5.08 8.80 -4.38
C ASP A 30 4.39 8.23 -5.64
N ALA A 31 4.77 7.02 -6.02
CA ALA A 31 4.25 6.38 -7.23
C ALA A 31 2.72 6.16 -7.16
N LEU A 32 2.19 5.81 -5.99
CA LEU A 32 0.75 5.56 -5.79
C LEU A 32 -0.07 6.83 -5.99
N SER A 33 0.34 7.94 -5.38
CA SER A 33 -0.31 9.25 -5.53
C SER A 33 -0.28 9.71 -6.99
N ASN A 34 0.84 9.50 -7.70
CA ASN A 34 0.94 9.84 -9.11
C ASN A 34 -0.02 9.01 -9.97
N ILE A 35 -0.09 7.69 -9.76
CA ILE A 35 -1.00 6.81 -10.52
C ILE A 35 -2.45 7.19 -10.26
N LEU A 36 -2.82 7.44 -8.99
CA LEU A 36 -4.19 7.88 -8.64
C LEU A 36 -4.51 9.24 -9.25
N SER A 37 -3.58 10.18 -9.25
CA SER A 37 -3.74 11.48 -9.89
C SER A 37 -4.02 11.32 -11.38
N PHE A 38 -3.24 10.51 -12.12
CA PHE A 38 -3.47 10.24 -13.53
C PHE A 38 -4.82 9.53 -13.78
N LEU A 39 -5.24 8.63 -12.90
CA LEU A 39 -6.53 7.97 -13.00
C LEU A 39 -7.68 8.98 -12.86
N LEU A 40 -7.60 9.88 -11.90
CA LEU A 40 -8.59 10.95 -11.72
C LEU A 40 -8.58 11.95 -12.89
N ALA A 41 -7.41 12.25 -13.45
CA ALA A 41 -7.29 13.09 -14.65
C ALA A 41 -7.94 12.42 -15.88
N ALA A 42 -7.71 11.12 -16.08
CA ALA A 42 -8.33 10.35 -17.16
C ALA A 42 -9.88 10.32 -17.02
N ALA A 43 -10.39 10.10 -15.81
CA ALA A 43 -11.82 10.16 -15.51
C ALA A 43 -12.39 11.57 -15.71
N SER A 44 -11.62 12.62 -15.35
CA SER A 44 -11.99 14.01 -15.61
C SER A 44 -12.09 14.30 -17.12
N THR A 45 -11.13 13.80 -17.92
CA THR A 45 -11.16 13.95 -19.38
C THR A 45 -12.42 13.32 -19.96
N TRP A 46 -12.73 12.09 -19.56
CA TRP A 46 -13.98 11.44 -19.97
C TRP A 46 -15.20 12.28 -19.60
N SER A 47 -15.38 12.62 -18.32
CA SER A 47 -16.54 13.37 -17.84
C SER A 47 -16.70 14.73 -18.54
N PHE A 48 -15.57 15.44 -18.76
CA PHE A 48 -15.58 16.78 -19.37
C PHE A 48 -16.09 16.74 -20.81
N PHE A 49 -15.50 15.89 -21.64
CA PHE A 49 -15.89 15.81 -23.05
C PHE A 49 -17.26 15.15 -23.24
N TYR A 50 -17.64 14.21 -22.37
CA TYR A 50 -18.99 13.66 -22.36
C TYR A 50 -20.05 14.74 -22.07
N GLY A 51 -19.76 15.68 -21.18
CA GLY A 51 -20.63 16.85 -20.96
C GLY A 51 -20.80 17.69 -22.22
N PHE A 52 -19.74 17.87 -23.02
CA PHE A 52 -19.82 18.57 -24.31
C PHE A 52 -20.50 17.72 -25.42
N GLU A 53 -20.31 16.40 -25.39
CA GLU A 53 -21.03 15.49 -26.31
C GLU A 53 -22.55 15.64 -26.15
N ILE A 54 -23.06 15.64 -24.89
CA ILE A 54 -24.49 15.80 -24.59
C ILE A 54 -25.03 17.17 -25.06
N ALA A 55 -24.20 18.22 -24.98
CA ALA A 55 -24.57 19.55 -25.46
C ALA A 55 -24.40 19.73 -26.99
N GLY A 56 -23.72 18.81 -27.65
CA GLY A 56 -23.36 18.90 -29.04
C GLY A 56 -24.57 18.78 -29.96
N THR A 57 -24.58 19.62 -30.99
CA THR A 57 -25.66 19.63 -32.02
C THR A 57 -25.17 19.23 -33.41
N SER A 58 -23.85 19.10 -33.60
CA SER A 58 -23.25 18.68 -34.87
C SER A 58 -22.50 17.35 -34.73
N MET A 59 -22.65 16.48 -35.74
CA MET A 59 -22.01 15.15 -35.77
C MET A 59 -20.47 15.25 -35.68
N TRP A 60 -19.87 16.24 -36.33
CA TRP A 60 -18.43 16.45 -36.28
C TRP A 60 -17.94 16.75 -34.86
N PHE A 61 -18.63 17.66 -34.15
CA PHE A 61 -18.28 18.04 -32.79
C PHE A 61 -18.48 16.88 -31.82
N ILE A 62 -19.57 16.14 -31.92
CA ILE A 62 -19.86 14.95 -31.13
C ILE A 62 -18.75 13.92 -31.34
N LYS A 63 -18.39 13.59 -32.59
CA LYS A 63 -17.29 12.65 -32.89
C LYS A 63 -15.95 13.10 -32.31
N LEU A 64 -15.66 14.41 -32.34
CA LEU A 64 -14.46 14.96 -31.72
C LEU A 64 -14.45 14.73 -30.20
N CYS A 65 -15.57 15.02 -29.51
CA CYS A 65 -15.70 14.79 -28.07
C CYS A 65 -15.49 13.32 -27.74
N VAL A 66 -16.19 12.41 -28.41
CA VAL A 66 -16.04 10.95 -28.22
C VAL A 66 -14.57 10.51 -28.43
N SER A 67 -13.89 11.07 -29.43
CA SER A 67 -12.49 10.71 -29.69
C SER A 67 -11.56 11.10 -28.53
N ILE A 68 -11.81 12.24 -27.89
CA ILE A 68 -11.02 12.69 -26.74
C ILE A 68 -11.40 11.91 -25.48
N GLU A 69 -12.68 11.56 -25.30
CA GLU A 69 -13.15 10.72 -24.21
C GLU A 69 -12.44 9.37 -24.16
N TYR A 70 -12.22 8.77 -25.33
CA TYR A 70 -11.52 7.47 -25.42
C TYR A 70 -10.07 7.52 -24.97
N VAL A 71 -9.43 8.67 -24.91
CA VAL A 71 -8.13 8.83 -24.27
C VAL A 71 -8.24 8.54 -22.77
N GLY A 72 -9.30 9.05 -22.12
CA GLY A 72 -9.61 8.76 -20.73
C GLY A 72 -10.07 7.32 -20.55
N ILE A 73 -11.12 6.91 -21.27
CA ILE A 73 -11.77 5.59 -21.14
C ILE A 73 -10.76 4.46 -21.30
N ALA A 74 -9.90 4.50 -22.32
CA ALA A 74 -8.96 3.43 -22.61
C ALA A 74 -7.82 3.34 -21.61
N THR A 75 -7.43 4.44 -20.97
CA THR A 75 -6.30 4.46 -20.02
C THR A 75 -6.70 4.11 -18.59
N ILE A 76 -7.95 4.35 -18.19
CA ILE A 76 -8.45 4.08 -16.82
C ILE A 76 -8.19 2.65 -16.34
N PRO A 77 -8.49 1.57 -17.12
CA PRO A 77 -8.26 0.19 -16.65
C PRO A 77 -6.80 -0.13 -16.34
N VAL A 78 -5.88 0.41 -17.14
CA VAL A 78 -4.43 0.24 -16.93
C VAL A 78 -3.99 0.98 -15.67
N LEU A 79 -4.42 2.23 -15.50
CA LEU A 79 -4.09 3.04 -14.33
C LEU A 79 -4.66 2.44 -13.05
N TRP A 80 -5.90 1.94 -13.08
CA TRP A 80 -6.49 1.21 -11.97
C TRP A 80 -5.68 -0.05 -11.61
N PHE A 81 -5.32 -0.87 -12.61
CA PHE A 81 -4.55 -2.08 -12.39
C PHE A 81 -3.17 -1.75 -11.79
N LEU A 82 -2.46 -0.77 -12.34
CA LEU A 82 -1.17 -0.29 -11.80
C LEU A 82 -1.31 0.24 -10.37
N TYR A 83 -2.38 0.98 -10.07
CA TYR A 83 -2.69 1.41 -8.72
C TYR A 83 -2.87 0.22 -7.77
N ALA A 84 -3.70 -0.75 -8.16
CA ALA A 84 -4.03 -1.90 -7.34
C ALA A 84 -2.82 -2.79 -7.02
N ILE A 85 -1.95 -3.10 -8.02
CA ILE A 85 -0.74 -3.91 -7.79
C ILE A 85 0.29 -3.19 -6.94
N ASN A 86 0.48 -1.87 -7.13
CA ASN A 86 1.39 -1.08 -6.30
C ASN A 86 0.87 -0.98 -4.87
N TYR A 87 -0.43 -0.69 -4.69
CA TYR A 87 -1.05 -0.58 -3.38
C TYR A 87 -1.00 -1.90 -2.59
N SER A 88 -1.18 -3.03 -3.27
CA SER A 88 -1.13 -4.36 -2.64
C SER A 88 0.29 -4.90 -2.44
N GLY A 89 1.34 -4.13 -2.75
CA GLY A 89 2.75 -4.55 -2.61
C GLY A 89 3.20 -5.60 -3.62
N ASN A 90 2.44 -5.78 -4.70
CA ASN A 90 2.72 -6.77 -5.76
C ASN A 90 3.38 -6.14 -7.01
N GLU A 91 4.00 -4.97 -6.89
CA GLU A 91 4.64 -4.22 -7.97
C GLU A 91 5.71 -5.02 -8.74
N ARG A 92 6.32 -6.03 -8.10
CA ARG A 92 7.32 -6.90 -8.71
C ARG A 92 6.77 -7.82 -9.80
N ILE A 93 5.45 -8.03 -9.87
CA ILE A 93 4.79 -8.88 -10.87
C ILE A 93 5.02 -8.33 -12.27
N ILE A 94 5.03 -7.00 -12.42
CA ILE A 94 5.29 -6.34 -13.69
C ILE A 94 6.57 -5.54 -13.62
N LYS A 95 7.58 -5.99 -14.36
CA LYS A 95 8.83 -5.23 -14.51
C LYS A 95 8.50 -3.88 -15.16
N ARG A 96 9.12 -2.80 -14.68
CA ARG A 96 8.87 -1.41 -15.15
C ARG A 96 8.91 -1.26 -16.67
N LYS A 97 9.81 -1.99 -17.35
CA LYS A 97 9.91 -2.01 -18.81
C LYS A 97 8.71 -2.67 -19.51
N ASN A 98 7.99 -3.55 -18.83
CA ASN A 98 6.84 -4.27 -19.39
C ASN A 98 5.53 -3.51 -19.25
N ILE A 99 5.49 -2.42 -18.50
CA ILE A 99 4.29 -1.56 -18.36
C ILE A 99 3.82 -1.06 -19.71
N VAL A 100 4.76 -0.79 -20.64
CA VAL A 100 4.43 -0.33 -22.00
C VAL A 100 3.51 -1.30 -22.74
N PHE A 101 3.64 -2.61 -22.51
CA PHE A 101 2.77 -3.62 -23.15
C PHE A 101 1.30 -3.51 -22.71
N LEU A 102 1.04 -3.00 -21.50
CA LEU A 102 -0.35 -2.76 -21.05
C LEU A 102 -1.02 -1.63 -21.84
N TYR A 103 -0.26 -0.73 -22.44
CA TYR A 103 -0.82 0.36 -23.23
C TYR A 103 -1.07 0.02 -24.70
N ILE A 104 -0.69 -1.19 -25.17
CA ILE A 104 -0.91 -1.61 -26.56
C ILE A 104 -2.41 -1.59 -26.90
N ILE A 105 -3.25 -2.25 -26.09
CA ILE A 105 -4.71 -2.25 -26.35
C ILE A 105 -5.33 -0.86 -26.18
N PRO A 106 -5.07 -0.05 -25.16
CA PRO A 106 -5.49 1.35 -25.10
C PRO A 106 -5.14 2.17 -26.35
N VAL A 107 -3.89 2.12 -26.80
CA VAL A 107 -3.44 2.84 -28.00
C VAL A 107 -4.19 2.35 -29.25
N LEU A 108 -4.27 1.03 -29.42
CA LEU A 108 -5.05 0.45 -30.52
C LEU A 108 -6.52 0.85 -30.44
N THR A 109 -7.12 0.91 -29.25
CA THR A 109 -8.49 1.37 -29.04
C THR A 109 -8.71 2.78 -29.56
N ILE A 110 -7.80 3.70 -29.20
CA ILE A 110 -7.86 5.10 -29.67
C ILE A 110 -7.71 5.16 -31.19
N VAL A 111 -6.73 4.44 -31.76
CA VAL A 111 -6.49 4.41 -33.20
C VAL A 111 -7.69 3.83 -33.94
N MET A 112 -8.24 2.71 -33.47
CA MET A 112 -9.41 2.05 -34.09
C MET A 112 -10.67 2.91 -33.98
N GLN A 113 -10.84 3.66 -32.90
CA GLN A 113 -11.96 4.59 -32.74
C GLN A 113 -11.81 5.78 -33.71
N LEU A 114 -10.63 6.39 -33.80
CA LEU A 114 -10.36 7.51 -34.71
C LEU A 114 -10.51 7.13 -36.17
N SER A 115 -10.07 5.94 -36.55
CA SER A 115 -10.12 5.42 -37.94
C SER A 115 -11.43 4.71 -38.28
N ASN A 116 -12.39 4.65 -37.34
CA ASN A 116 -13.62 3.86 -37.50
C ASN A 116 -14.42 4.14 -38.77
N SER A 117 -14.34 5.36 -39.29
CA SER A 117 -15.02 5.73 -40.55
C SER A 117 -14.59 4.93 -41.78
N TYR A 118 -13.39 4.27 -41.72
CA TYR A 118 -12.87 3.49 -42.84
C TYR A 118 -13.17 2.00 -42.72
N HIS A 119 -13.33 1.43 -41.53
CA HIS A 119 -13.40 -0.02 -41.32
C HIS A 119 -14.62 -0.50 -40.52
N HIS A 120 -15.30 0.37 -39.79
CA HIS A 120 -16.48 0.08 -38.96
C HIS A 120 -16.30 -1.06 -37.94
N LEU A 121 -15.03 -1.34 -37.53
CA LEU A 121 -14.73 -2.42 -36.59
C LEU A 121 -14.92 -2.02 -35.12
N PHE A 122 -14.85 -0.70 -34.82
CA PHE A 122 -15.05 -0.20 -33.46
C PHE A 122 -16.54 0.07 -33.21
N TYR A 123 -17.20 0.79 -34.09
CA TYR A 123 -18.65 0.97 -34.15
C TYR A 123 -19.15 0.57 -35.52
N GLN A 124 -20.14 -0.32 -35.58
CA GLN A 124 -20.75 -0.77 -36.81
C GLN A 124 -21.59 0.37 -37.46
N SER A 125 -22.34 1.08 -36.59
CA SER A 125 -23.09 2.27 -36.99
C SER A 125 -22.93 3.39 -35.97
N SER A 126 -23.06 4.61 -36.44
CA SER A 126 -22.93 5.85 -35.66
C SER A 126 -23.90 6.88 -36.22
N SER A 127 -24.97 7.16 -35.53
CA SER A 127 -26.00 8.08 -35.92
C SER A 127 -26.41 9.02 -34.80
N ILE A 128 -26.94 10.17 -35.10
CA ILE A 128 -27.61 11.03 -34.13
C ILE A 128 -29.09 10.66 -34.11
N ALA A 129 -29.60 10.33 -32.94
CA ALA A 129 -31.01 10.13 -32.70
C ALA A 129 -31.55 11.20 -31.76
N THR A 130 -32.84 11.41 -31.78
CA THR A 130 -33.52 12.32 -30.85
C THR A 130 -34.50 11.55 -30.00
N ALA A 131 -34.38 11.68 -28.70
CA ALA A 131 -35.37 11.16 -27.77
C ALA A 131 -35.52 12.11 -26.58
N TYR A 132 -36.73 12.28 -26.08
CA TYR A 132 -37.06 13.19 -24.96
C TYR A 132 -36.60 14.64 -25.17
N GLY A 133 -36.48 15.09 -26.41
CA GLY A 133 -36.02 16.43 -26.77
C GLY A 133 -34.49 16.61 -26.73
N TYR A 134 -33.73 15.53 -26.69
CA TYR A 134 -32.26 15.55 -26.74
C TYR A 134 -31.72 14.90 -28.00
N TRP A 135 -30.61 15.42 -28.47
CA TRP A 135 -29.73 14.76 -29.42
C TRP A 135 -28.83 13.81 -28.64
N TYR A 136 -28.76 12.56 -29.04
CA TYR A 136 -27.81 11.61 -28.46
C TYR A 136 -27.11 10.80 -29.53
N HIS A 137 -25.90 10.41 -29.25
CA HIS A 137 -25.12 9.60 -30.14
C HIS A 137 -25.52 8.13 -29.99
N GLN A 138 -26.19 7.59 -30.98
CA GLN A 138 -26.53 6.17 -31.03
C GLN A 138 -25.39 5.42 -31.69
N LEU A 139 -24.78 4.56 -30.92
CA LEU A 139 -23.61 3.74 -31.28
C LEU A 139 -23.98 2.27 -31.23
N GLU A 140 -23.66 1.53 -32.29
CA GLU A 140 -23.75 0.08 -32.32
C GLU A 140 -22.32 -0.50 -32.16
N PRO A 141 -22.02 -1.28 -31.12
CA PRO A 141 -20.69 -1.82 -30.87
C PRO A 141 -20.22 -2.71 -32.02
N GLY A 142 -18.97 -2.52 -32.46
CA GLY A 142 -18.25 -3.40 -33.37
C GLY A 142 -17.39 -4.42 -32.65
N LEU A 143 -16.70 -5.27 -33.41
CA LEU A 143 -15.85 -6.33 -32.85
C LEU A 143 -14.75 -5.79 -31.91
N PHE A 144 -14.07 -4.73 -32.30
CA PHE A 144 -12.95 -4.20 -31.54
C PHE A 144 -13.40 -3.49 -30.24
N TYR A 145 -14.64 -2.98 -30.20
CA TYR A 145 -15.24 -2.48 -28.96
C TYR A 145 -15.29 -3.60 -27.90
N TYR A 146 -15.68 -4.83 -28.26
CA TYR A 146 -15.70 -5.96 -27.34
C TYR A 146 -14.29 -6.41 -26.92
N VAL A 147 -13.30 -6.31 -27.82
CA VAL A 147 -11.89 -6.57 -27.45
C VAL A 147 -11.44 -5.61 -26.36
N HIS A 148 -11.71 -4.32 -26.55
CA HIS A 148 -11.43 -3.30 -25.54
C HIS A 148 -12.17 -3.57 -24.22
N LEU A 149 -13.46 -3.91 -24.30
CA LEU A 149 -14.30 -4.22 -23.16
C LEU A 149 -13.73 -5.38 -22.32
N VAL A 150 -13.46 -6.52 -22.96
CA VAL A 150 -12.90 -7.71 -22.31
C VAL A 150 -11.56 -7.39 -21.66
N TYR A 151 -10.68 -6.71 -22.39
CA TYR A 151 -9.39 -6.28 -21.85
C TYR A 151 -9.55 -5.40 -20.61
N SER A 152 -10.41 -4.39 -20.67
CA SER A 152 -10.63 -3.43 -19.60
C SER A 152 -11.15 -4.10 -18.33
N TYR A 153 -12.19 -4.92 -18.45
CA TYR A 153 -12.74 -5.64 -17.28
C TYR A 153 -11.80 -6.70 -16.74
N THR A 154 -10.98 -7.34 -17.60
CA THR A 154 -9.93 -8.27 -17.12
C THR A 154 -8.94 -7.55 -16.21
N LEU A 155 -8.42 -6.38 -16.60
CA LEU A 155 -7.50 -5.60 -15.78
C LEU A 155 -8.16 -5.10 -14.49
N ILE A 156 -9.41 -4.64 -14.58
CA ILE A 156 -10.16 -4.19 -13.40
C ILE A 156 -10.35 -5.33 -12.40
N LEU A 157 -10.78 -6.50 -12.85
CA LEU A 157 -11.00 -7.67 -11.99
C LEU A 157 -9.71 -8.19 -11.36
N ILE A 158 -8.61 -8.23 -12.12
CA ILE A 158 -7.31 -8.60 -11.55
C ILE A 158 -6.88 -7.59 -10.48
N GLY A 159 -7.06 -6.29 -10.70
CA GLY A 159 -6.78 -5.26 -9.71
C GLY A 159 -7.62 -5.43 -8.45
N VAL A 160 -8.94 -5.63 -8.58
CA VAL A 160 -9.85 -5.90 -7.46
C VAL A 160 -9.42 -7.16 -6.70
N PHE A 161 -9.01 -8.21 -7.40
CA PHE A 161 -8.53 -9.46 -6.79
C PHE A 161 -7.30 -9.23 -5.89
N PHE A 162 -6.30 -8.45 -6.33
CA PHE A 162 -5.13 -8.15 -5.52
C PHE A 162 -5.47 -7.34 -4.26
N ILE A 163 -6.34 -6.33 -4.38
CA ILE A 163 -6.80 -5.54 -3.23
C ILE A 163 -7.63 -6.42 -2.28
N PHE A 164 -8.50 -7.28 -2.81
CA PHE A 164 -9.32 -8.20 -2.03
C PHE A 164 -8.46 -9.23 -1.26
N ARG A 165 -7.45 -9.81 -1.93
CA ARG A 165 -6.48 -10.69 -1.27
C ARG A 165 -5.76 -9.99 -0.11
N MET A 166 -5.36 -8.74 -0.31
CA MET A 166 -4.72 -7.92 0.72
C MET A 166 -5.63 -7.72 1.93
N TYR A 167 -6.95 -7.54 1.72
CA TYR A 167 -7.93 -7.35 2.79
C TYR A 167 -7.88 -8.45 3.86
N PHE A 168 -7.65 -9.70 3.47
CA PHE A 168 -7.54 -10.83 4.40
C PHE A 168 -6.16 -10.97 5.04
N SER A 169 -5.13 -10.39 4.44
CA SER A 169 -3.74 -10.51 4.90
C SER A 169 -3.35 -9.44 5.92
N VAL A 170 -4.13 -8.38 6.08
CA VAL A 170 -3.79 -7.25 6.95
C VAL A 170 -4.53 -7.32 8.30
N ALA A 171 -3.97 -6.65 9.31
CA ALA A 171 -4.58 -6.48 10.62
C ALA A 171 -5.95 -5.77 10.52
N ARG A 172 -6.83 -6.02 11.50
CA ARG A 172 -8.23 -5.56 11.50
C ARG A 172 -8.36 -4.04 11.31
N ASP A 173 -7.46 -3.25 11.87
CA ASP A 173 -7.49 -1.79 11.82
C ASP A 173 -7.28 -1.24 10.40
N PHE A 174 -6.52 -1.96 9.56
CA PHE A 174 -6.28 -1.58 8.15
C PHE A 174 -7.38 -2.03 7.19
N ARG A 175 -8.24 -3.00 7.59
CA ARG A 175 -9.32 -3.49 6.73
C ARG A 175 -10.31 -2.40 6.35
N ARG A 176 -10.59 -1.47 7.28
CA ARG A 176 -11.47 -0.32 7.00
C ARG A 176 -10.92 0.53 5.84
N MET A 177 -9.61 0.77 5.82
CA MET A 177 -8.93 1.53 4.78
C MET A 177 -9.04 0.83 3.42
N ILE A 178 -8.78 -0.48 3.38
CA ILE A 178 -8.89 -1.28 2.15
C ILE A 178 -10.33 -1.34 1.66
N SER A 179 -11.32 -1.39 2.57
CA SER A 179 -12.74 -1.33 2.22
C SER A 179 -13.10 -0.05 1.45
N PHE A 180 -12.56 1.11 1.80
CA PHE A 180 -12.78 2.34 1.03
C PHE A 180 -12.28 2.22 -0.42
N ILE A 181 -11.13 1.57 -0.63
CA ILE A 181 -10.58 1.36 -1.98
C ILE A 181 -11.47 0.40 -2.77
N LEU A 182 -11.88 -0.72 -2.16
CA LEU A 182 -12.75 -1.71 -2.81
C LEU A 182 -14.12 -1.10 -3.16
N ILE A 183 -14.76 -0.42 -2.21
CA ILE A 183 -16.06 0.23 -2.44
C ILE A 183 -15.92 1.29 -3.53
N GLY A 184 -14.89 2.15 -3.44
CA GLY A 184 -14.63 3.18 -4.43
C GLY A 184 -14.46 2.62 -5.85
N ALA A 185 -13.74 1.51 -6.00
CA ALA A 185 -13.53 0.85 -7.28
C ALA A 185 -14.77 0.14 -7.83
N LEU A 186 -15.57 -0.46 -6.95
CA LEU A 186 -16.78 -1.20 -7.35
C LEU A 186 -17.89 -0.28 -7.87
N ILE A 187 -18.00 0.95 -7.37
CA ILE A 187 -19.04 1.89 -7.78
C ILE A 187 -19.03 2.14 -9.29
N PRO A 188 -17.96 2.65 -9.93
CA PRO A 188 -17.94 2.86 -11.37
C PRO A 188 -18.07 1.56 -12.16
N CYS A 189 -17.53 0.45 -11.67
CA CYS A 189 -17.66 -0.85 -12.33
C CYS A 189 -19.12 -1.33 -12.38
N ILE A 190 -19.85 -1.26 -11.27
CA ILE A 190 -21.25 -1.67 -11.20
C ILE A 190 -22.09 -0.77 -12.09
N ILE A 191 -21.89 0.54 -12.04
CA ILE A 191 -22.62 1.50 -12.88
C ILE A 191 -22.39 1.19 -14.37
N SER A 192 -21.13 0.99 -14.78
CA SER A 192 -20.77 0.69 -16.16
C SER A 192 -21.35 -0.65 -16.62
N LEU A 193 -21.31 -1.70 -15.79
CA LEU A 193 -21.93 -2.99 -16.11
C LEU A 193 -23.45 -2.86 -16.29
N LEU A 194 -24.14 -2.16 -15.39
CA LEU A 194 -25.58 -1.93 -15.51
C LEU A 194 -25.91 -1.22 -16.82
N TYR A 195 -25.11 -0.20 -17.18
CA TYR A 195 -25.30 0.51 -18.45
C TYR A 195 -25.12 -0.40 -19.67
N ILE A 196 -24.08 -1.25 -19.68
CA ILE A 196 -23.79 -2.21 -20.76
C ILE A 196 -24.91 -3.26 -20.88
N PHE A 197 -25.44 -3.75 -19.76
CA PHE A 197 -26.57 -4.69 -19.73
C PHE A 197 -27.94 -4.05 -20.02
N GLY A 198 -27.96 -2.77 -20.37
CA GLY A 198 -29.16 -2.08 -20.82
C GLY A 198 -29.98 -1.41 -19.71
N TYR A 199 -29.53 -1.46 -18.45
CA TYR A 199 -30.15 -0.67 -17.39
C TYR A 199 -29.70 0.78 -17.46
N LYS A 200 -30.52 1.61 -18.11
CA LYS A 200 -30.24 3.02 -18.42
C LYS A 200 -31.26 3.93 -17.73
N PRO A 201 -31.07 4.25 -16.45
CA PRO A 201 -32.05 5.00 -15.66
C PRO A 201 -32.31 6.43 -16.18
N LEU A 202 -31.34 7.02 -16.88
CA LEU A 202 -31.46 8.32 -17.55
C LEU A 202 -31.59 8.19 -19.10
N GLY A 203 -32.15 7.08 -19.57
CA GLY A 203 -32.26 6.77 -21.00
C GLY A 203 -30.91 6.31 -21.58
N PHE A 204 -30.33 7.06 -22.51
CA PHE A 204 -29.07 6.72 -23.17
C PHE A 204 -27.85 7.41 -22.53
N ILE A 205 -28.03 8.13 -21.43
CA ILE A 205 -26.97 8.86 -20.76
C ILE A 205 -26.18 7.87 -19.87
N ASP A 206 -24.87 7.79 -20.11
CA ASP A 206 -23.96 6.97 -19.32
C ASP A 206 -23.55 7.68 -18.04
N ILE A 207 -24.02 7.21 -16.89
CA ILE A 207 -23.71 7.80 -15.58
C ILE A 207 -22.39 7.30 -14.96
N THR A 208 -21.62 6.48 -15.69
CA THR A 208 -20.31 5.93 -15.21
C THR A 208 -19.32 7.02 -14.79
N PRO A 209 -19.19 8.18 -15.49
CA PRO A 209 -18.29 9.25 -15.05
C PRO A 209 -18.57 9.78 -13.63
N PHE A 210 -19.83 9.81 -13.20
CA PHE A 210 -20.17 10.15 -11.80
C PHE A 210 -19.72 9.08 -10.80
N GLY A 211 -19.67 7.81 -11.23
CA GLY A 211 -19.08 6.73 -10.45
C GLY A 211 -17.60 6.96 -10.16
N PHE A 212 -16.83 7.47 -11.13
CA PHE A 212 -15.43 7.83 -10.93
C PHE A 212 -15.25 9.07 -10.04
N LEU A 213 -16.15 10.05 -10.11
CA LEU A 213 -16.17 11.16 -9.15
C LEU A 213 -16.39 10.64 -7.72
N ALA A 214 -17.41 9.79 -7.54
CA ALA A 214 -17.68 9.17 -6.23
C ALA A 214 -16.50 8.35 -5.73
N MET A 215 -15.85 7.55 -6.57
CA MET A 215 -14.60 6.86 -6.27
C MET A 215 -13.51 7.83 -5.80
N GLY A 216 -13.29 8.93 -6.54
CA GLY A 216 -12.30 9.94 -6.19
C GLY A 216 -12.55 10.56 -4.82
N VAL A 217 -13.79 10.92 -4.51
CA VAL A 217 -14.21 11.48 -3.22
C VAL A 217 -13.99 10.45 -2.09
N ILE A 218 -14.40 9.19 -2.28
CA ILE A 218 -14.23 8.12 -1.30
C ILE A 218 -12.75 7.88 -1.00
N LEU A 219 -11.92 7.80 -2.04
CA LEU A 219 -10.48 7.60 -1.89
C LEU A 219 -9.84 8.79 -1.17
N LEU A 220 -10.27 10.02 -1.45
CA LEU A 220 -9.77 11.19 -0.74
C LEU A 220 -10.18 11.21 0.73
N ILE A 221 -11.43 10.90 1.05
CA ILE A 221 -11.87 10.75 2.45
C ILE A 221 -11.00 9.70 3.14
N GLY A 222 -10.73 8.57 2.48
CA GLY A 222 -9.83 7.56 2.97
C GLY A 222 -8.41 8.09 3.20
N VAL A 223 -7.87 8.87 2.25
CA VAL A 223 -6.53 9.50 2.35
C VAL A 223 -6.46 10.50 3.50
N PHE A 224 -7.48 11.36 3.65
CA PHE A 224 -7.49 12.39 4.69
C PHE A 224 -7.70 11.83 6.09
N ASN A 225 -8.64 10.91 6.24
CA ASN A 225 -9.04 10.41 7.56
C ASN A 225 -8.21 9.21 8.04
N ASN A 226 -7.65 8.40 7.12
CA ASN A 226 -7.00 7.13 7.45
C ASN A 226 -5.56 7.02 6.94
N ASN A 227 -4.94 8.11 6.45
CA ASN A 227 -3.58 8.09 5.89
C ASN A 227 -3.35 6.96 4.87
N LEU A 228 -4.27 6.80 3.89
CA LEU A 228 -4.27 5.73 2.87
C LEU A 228 -2.91 5.51 2.16
N PHE A 229 -2.08 6.55 2.07
CA PHE A 229 -0.74 6.48 1.47
C PHE A 229 0.38 6.32 2.51
N ASP A 230 0.04 6.20 3.79
CA ASP A 230 1.06 5.95 4.80
C ASP A 230 1.44 4.46 4.79
N ILE A 231 2.50 4.14 4.06
CA ILE A 231 3.08 2.79 4.00
C ILE A 231 3.81 2.46 5.31
N ARG A 232 4.06 3.47 6.17
CA ARG A 232 4.78 3.28 7.45
C ARG A 232 4.19 2.15 8.30
N PRO A 233 2.85 1.99 8.44
CA PRO A 233 2.31 0.88 9.21
C PRO A 233 2.63 -0.50 8.62
N LEU A 234 2.62 -0.66 7.29
CA LEU A 234 2.99 -1.92 6.63
C LEU A 234 4.48 -2.21 6.75
N ALA A 235 5.32 -1.18 6.55
CA ALA A 235 6.76 -1.30 6.74
C ALA A 235 7.12 -1.59 8.19
N LEU A 236 6.48 -0.92 9.15
CA LEU A 236 6.68 -1.17 10.58
C LEU A 236 6.25 -2.58 10.99
N ASN A 237 5.12 -3.08 10.49
CA ASN A 237 4.71 -4.46 10.74
C ASN A 237 5.68 -5.47 10.11
N SER A 238 6.15 -5.21 8.89
CA SER A 238 7.16 -6.07 8.25
C SER A 238 8.50 -6.04 9.00
N LEU A 239 8.94 -4.88 9.47
CA LEU A 239 10.12 -4.76 10.33
C LEU A 239 9.91 -5.51 11.63
N PHE A 240 8.78 -5.30 12.33
CA PHE A 240 8.43 -5.98 13.57
C PHE A 240 8.42 -7.50 13.39
N ASP A 241 7.86 -8.00 12.29
CA ASP A 241 7.81 -9.44 11.99
C ASP A 241 9.16 -10.01 11.53
N SER A 242 10.05 -9.19 10.96
CA SER A 242 11.39 -9.62 10.51
C SER A 242 12.48 -9.49 11.56
N MET A 243 12.20 -8.87 12.71
CA MET A 243 13.17 -8.72 13.79
C MET A 243 13.49 -10.07 14.41
N SER A 244 14.80 -10.34 14.57
CA SER A 244 15.32 -11.55 15.25
C SER A 244 15.10 -11.51 16.75
N ASP A 245 15.03 -10.31 17.34
CA ASP A 245 14.76 -10.10 18.75
C ASP A 245 13.30 -10.43 19.07
N ALA A 246 13.05 -11.05 20.21
CA ALA A 246 11.69 -11.32 20.66
C ALA A 246 11.06 -10.05 21.25
N ILE A 247 9.98 -9.57 20.65
CA ILE A 247 9.30 -8.34 21.04
C ILE A 247 7.90 -8.65 21.54
N PHE A 248 7.63 -8.19 22.76
CA PHE A 248 6.32 -8.27 23.41
C PHE A 248 5.78 -6.86 23.66
N VAL A 249 4.53 -6.63 23.31
CA VAL A 249 3.82 -5.36 23.56
C VAL A 249 2.74 -5.61 24.60
N PHE A 250 2.75 -4.79 25.65
CA PHE A 250 1.82 -4.89 26.78
C PHE A 250 0.97 -3.63 26.89
N ASN A 251 -0.29 -3.81 27.35
CA ASN A 251 -1.15 -2.70 27.76
C ASN A 251 -0.76 -2.21 29.18
N LEU A 252 -1.50 -1.22 29.69
CA LEU A 252 -1.31 -0.70 31.06
C LEU A 252 -1.60 -1.72 32.16
N HIS A 253 -2.37 -2.78 31.84
CA HIS A 253 -2.71 -3.87 32.77
C HIS A 253 -1.72 -5.03 32.72
N ASN A 254 -0.58 -4.86 32.00
CA ASN A 254 0.44 -5.89 31.77
C ASN A 254 -0.05 -7.12 31.00
N GLU A 255 -1.12 -6.98 30.19
CA GLU A 255 -1.58 -8.03 29.29
C GLU A 255 -0.85 -7.89 27.93
N ILE A 256 -0.44 -9.02 27.36
CA ILE A 256 0.20 -9.04 26.04
C ILE A 256 -0.85 -8.71 24.97
N ILE A 257 -0.66 -7.59 24.26
CA ILE A 257 -1.52 -7.15 23.17
C ILE A 257 -0.96 -7.48 21.79
N ASN A 258 0.39 -7.62 21.68
CA ASN A 258 1.01 -8.00 20.42
C ASN A 258 2.37 -8.68 20.66
N THR A 259 2.77 -9.55 19.72
CA THR A 259 4.06 -10.26 19.73
C THR A 259 4.55 -10.46 18.28
N ASN A 260 5.87 -10.37 18.07
CA ASN A 260 6.45 -10.71 16.77
C ASN A 260 6.68 -12.24 16.64
N PRO A 261 7.05 -12.77 15.45
CA PRO A 261 7.30 -14.21 15.25
C PRO A 261 8.34 -14.78 16.20
N SER A 262 9.45 -14.06 16.46
CA SER A 262 10.52 -14.50 17.39
C SER A 262 9.99 -14.65 18.81
N ALA A 263 9.16 -13.73 19.28
CA ALA A 263 8.51 -13.81 20.58
C ALA A 263 7.55 -15.00 20.69
N ARG A 264 6.78 -15.27 19.61
CA ARG A 264 5.87 -16.43 19.56
C ARG A 264 6.63 -17.76 19.62
N THR A 265 7.77 -17.85 18.94
CA THR A 265 8.64 -19.03 18.99
C THR A 265 9.12 -19.26 20.42
N LEU A 266 9.56 -18.21 21.11
CA LEU A 266 10.02 -18.25 22.48
C LEU A 266 8.92 -18.71 23.46
N LEU A 267 7.69 -18.24 23.30
CA LEU A 267 6.53 -18.68 24.08
C LEU A 267 6.17 -20.16 23.84
N ASN A 268 6.41 -20.68 22.64
CA ASN A 268 6.12 -22.07 22.30
C ASN A 268 7.14 -23.06 22.86
N ILE A 269 8.37 -22.59 23.17
CA ILE A 269 9.44 -23.45 23.69
C ILE A 269 9.21 -23.77 25.16
N ASP A 270 8.68 -22.82 25.96
CA ASP A 270 8.59 -22.97 27.43
C ASP A 270 7.32 -22.30 28.05
N GLY A 271 6.24 -22.42 27.39
CA GLY A 271 4.87 -21.89 27.53
C GLY A 271 4.50 -21.14 28.81
N GLU A 272 4.27 -21.83 29.92
CA GLU A 272 3.81 -21.19 31.17
C GLU A 272 4.96 -20.55 31.96
N ASN A 273 6.13 -21.15 32.02
CA ASN A 273 7.31 -20.59 32.69
C ASN A 273 7.73 -19.26 32.03
N THR A 274 7.74 -19.19 30.73
CA THR A 274 8.10 -17.96 30.00
C THR A 274 7.16 -16.83 30.31
N LYS A 275 5.84 -17.07 30.39
CA LYS A 275 4.84 -16.04 30.74
C LYS A 275 5.04 -15.51 32.17
N GLU A 276 5.28 -16.37 33.11
CA GLU A 276 5.54 -15.98 34.52
C GLU A 276 6.80 -15.14 34.65
N VAL A 277 7.90 -15.53 34.00
CA VAL A 277 9.15 -14.77 33.93
C VAL A 277 8.93 -13.39 33.29
N LEU A 278 8.20 -13.31 32.19
CA LEU A 278 7.90 -12.03 31.51
C LEU A 278 7.06 -11.11 32.39
N ILE A 279 6.04 -11.65 33.07
CA ILE A 279 5.18 -10.88 33.98
C ILE A 279 5.98 -10.41 35.19
N ALA A 280 6.86 -11.26 35.78
CA ALA A 280 7.73 -10.89 36.87
C ALA A 280 8.72 -9.78 36.53
N LEU A 281 9.31 -9.82 35.31
CA LEU A 281 10.18 -8.77 34.80
C LEU A 281 9.46 -7.43 34.69
N ILE A 282 8.25 -7.42 34.12
CA ILE A 282 7.46 -6.22 33.93
C ILE A 282 6.97 -5.65 35.25
N SER A 283 6.62 -6.53 36.21
CA SER A 283 6.17 -6.13 37.55
C SER A 283 7.32 -5.50 38.38
N LYS A 284 8.52 -6.03 38.26
CA LYS A 284 9.72 -5.49 38.92
C LYS A 284 10.04 -4.07 38.46
N HIS A 285 9.69 -3.70 37.21
CA HIS A 285 9.91 -2.37 36.64
C HIS A 285 8.71 -1.42 36.82
N GLN A 286 7.66 -1.82 37.53
CA GLN A 286 6.52 -0.93 37.84
C GLN A 286 6.88 0.22 38.79
N GLY A 287 7.90 0.05 39.64
CA GLY A 287 8.41 1.07 40.58
C GLY A 287 9.32 2.14 39.97
N ALA A 288 9.85 1.91 38.76
CA ALA A 288 10.89 2.72 38.12
C ALA A 288 10.38 3.72 37.08
N VAL A 289 9.09 4.09 37.11
CA VAL A 289 8.46 5.01 36.13
C VAL A 289 9.09 6.41 36.10
N ASN A 290 9.84 6.80 37.12
CA ASN A 290 10.41 8.14 37.24
C ASN A 290 11.90 8.26 36.89
N ASN A 291 12.62 7.17 36.65
CA ASN A 291 14.08 7.21 36.36
C ASN A 291 14.41 6.23 35.19
N LEU A 292 13.93 6.51 33.99
CA LEU A 292 14.16 5.70 32.78
C LEU A 292 15.43 6.12 32.03
N THR A 293 16.59 6.05 32.71
CA THR A 293 17.91 6.01 32.07
C THR A 293 18.74 4.81 32.53
N ASP A 294 18.12 3.86 33.21
CA ASP A 294 18.82 2.67 33.65
C ASP A 294 18.71 1.57 32.59
N HIS A 295 19.69 1.54 31.69
CA HIS A 295 20.02 0.38 30.87
C HIS A 295 20.60 -0.74 31.75
N SER A 296 19.87 -1.20 32.77
CA SER A 296 20.23 -2.43 33.47
C SER A 296 19.93 -3.59 32.51
N GLU A 297 20.95 -4.01 31.78
CA GLU A 297 20.93 -5.22 30.99
C GLU A 297 20.76 -6.40 31.96
N ASN A 298 19.51 -6.73 32.27
CA ASN A 298 19.22 -7.94 33.03
C ASN A 298 19.37 -9.14 32.10
N GLU A 299 20.39 -9.95 32.35
CA GLU A 299 20.57 -11.22 31.66
C GLU A 299 19.55 -12.24 32.20
N LEU A 300 18.95 -12.99 31.28
CA LEU A 300 17.94 -14.00 31.55
C LEU A 300 18.24 -15.25 30.76
N ILE A 301 18.01 -16.40 31.36
CA ILE A 301 18.13 -17.69 30.68
C ILE A 301 16.73 -18.22 30.43
N ILE A 302 16.40 -18.43 29.16
CA ILE A 302 15.11 -18.95 28.69
C ILE A 302 15.41 -20.10 27.72
N GLY A 303 14.90 -21.30 27.99
CA GLY A 303 15.09 -22.45 27.11
C GLY A 303 16.57 -22.86 26.89
N GLY A 304 17.46 -22.53 27.83
CA GLY A 304 18.89 -22.81 27.74
C GLY A 304 19.71 -21.74 26.97
N GLU A 305 19.06 -20.71 26.46
CA GLU A 305 19.69 -19.58 25.78
C GLU A 305 19.72 -18.33 26.67
N THR A 306 20.74 -17.49 26.51
CA THR A 306 20.92 -16.26 27.29
C THR A 306 20.40 -15.05 26.51
N TYR A 307 19.55 -14.27 27.18
CA TYR A 307 18.95 -13.06 26.61
C TYR A 307 19.27 -11.85 27.49
N THR A 308 19.39 -10.67 26.85
CA THR A 308 19.28 -9.37 27.53
C THR A 308 17.90 -8.80 27.33
N SER A 309 17.37 -8.13 28.38
CA SER A 309 16.03 -7.52 28.33
C SER A 309 16.10 -6.00 28.31
N ALA A 310 15.30 -5.37 27.44
CA ALA A 310 15.07 -3.93 27.41
C ALA A 310 13.58 -3.63 27.50
N ILE A 311 13.17 -2.72 28.39
CA ILE A 311 11.78 -2.27 28.53
C ILE A 311 11.67 -0.80 28.11
N ASN A 312 10.76 -0.52 27.16
CA ASN A 312 10.47 0.83 26.70
C ASN A 312 8.99 1.18 26.91
N LEU A 313 8.70 2.43 27.28
CA LEU A 313 7.33 2.92 27.40
C LEU A 313 6.79 3.40 26.05
N ILE A 314 5.59 2.98 25.71
CA ILE A 314 4.83 3.51 24.58
C ILE A 314 4.04 4.71 25.08
N LYS A 315 4.31 5.92 24.52
CA LYS A 315 3.66 7.15 24.90
C LYS A 315 2.90 7.76 23.72
N ASN A 316 1.81 8.45 24.01
CA ASN A 316 1.09 9.25 23.02
C ASN A 316 1.78 10.61 22.78
N ARG A 317 1.20 11.46 21.88
CA ARG A 317 1.71 12.80 21.57
C ARG A 317 1.64 13.77 22.76
N PHE A 318 0.85 13.45 23.79
CA PHE A 318 0.66 14.23 25.02
C PHE A 318 1.53 13.69 26.17
N ASN A 319 2.46 12.74 25.87
CA ASN A 319 3.35 12.10 26.83
C ASN A 319 2.67 11.14 27.84
N ASP A 320 1.37 10.80 27.62
CA ASP A 320 0.68 9.79 28.43
C ASP A 320 1.14 8.39 28.02
N VAL A 321 1.38 7.54 29.00
CA VAL A 321 1.78 6.16 28.77
C VAL A 321 0.58 5.35 28.28
N LEU A 322 0.73 4.69 27.14
CA LEU A 322 -0.30 3.82 26.53
C LEU A 322 -0.02 2.35 26.78
N GLY A 323 1.24 1.99 27.05
CA GLY A 323 1.68 0.61 27.22
C GLY A 323 3.19 0.51 27.34
N LYS A 324 3.71 -0.72 27.25
CA LYS A 324 5.12 -1.02 27.35
C LYS A 324 5.55 -1.99 26.27
N THR A 325 6.81 -1.92 25.83
CA THR A 325 7.46 -2.96 25.03
C THR A 325 8.56 -3.62 25.84
N LEU A 326 8.63 -4.94 25.79
CA LEU A 326 9.75 -5.73 26.26
C LEU A 326 10.44 -6.31 25.03
N ILE A 327 11.75 -6.08 24.93
CA ILE A 327 12.59 -6.62 23.86
C ILE A 327 13.60 -7.58 24.52
N LEU A 328 13.67 -8.81 24.03
CA LEU A 328 14.65 -9.80 24.45
C LEU A 328 15.62 -10.04 23.30
N HIS A 329 16.88 -9.68 23.51
CA HIS A 329 17.97 -9.88 22.57
C HIS A 329 18.77 -11.13 22.95
N ASN A 330 18.88 -12.08 22.00
CA ASN A 330 19.66 -13.31 22.23
C ASN A 330 21.14 -13.00 22.15
N ILE A 331 21.86 -13.22 23.26
CA ILE A 331 23.30 -13.01 23.38
C ILE A 331 24.08 -14.31 23.53
N SER A 332 23.48 -15.48 23.34
CA SER A 332 24.13 -16.78 23.55
C SER A 332 25.41 -16.93 22.73
N ASN A 333 25.37 -16.61 21.45
CA ASN A 333 26.55 -16.69 20.57
C ASN A 333 27.64 -15.71 21.00
N ARG A 334 27.30 -14.51 21.45
CA ARG A 334 28.24 -13.53 21.98
C ARG A 334 28.91 -14.04 23.24
N LYS A 335 28.15 -14.62 24.19
CA LYS A 335 28.68 -15.20 25.43
C LYS A 335 29.64 -16.36 25.17
N VAL A 336 29.27 -17.25 24.24
CA VAL A 336 30.16 -18.39 23.84
C VAL A 336 31.49 -17.84 23.28
N ALA A 337 31.42 -16.83 22.41
CA ALA A 337 32.61 -16.21 21.83
C ALA A 337 33.47 -15.49 22.89
N GLU A 338 32.83 -14.78 23.83
CA GLU A 338 33.55 -14.13 24.97
C GLU A 338 34.26 -15.14 25.86
N ILE A 339 33.61 -16.27 26.20
CA ILE A 339 34.19 -17.34 26.98
C ILE A 339 35.38 -17.97 26.22
N ALA A 340 35.19 -18.33 24.95
CA ALA A 340 36.26 -18.91 24.15
C ALA A 340 37.46 -17.96 23.98
N LEU A 341 37.21 -16.66 23.83
CA LEU A 341 38.30 -15.66 23.80
C LEU A 341 39.06 -15.60 25.14
N LYS A 342 38.33 -15.60 26.24
CA LYS A 342 38.94 -15.59 27.58
C LYS A 342 39.78 -16.83 27.84
N GLU A 343 39.24 -18.01 27.53
CA GLU A 343 39.99 -19.28 27.64
C GLU A 343 41.25 -19.28 26.76
N SER A 344 41.16 -18.76 25.54
CA SER A 344 42.33 -18.64 24.66
C SER A 344 43.38 -17.68 25.21
N GLN A 345 42.96 -16.55 25.80
CA GLN A 345 43.88 -15.62 26.46
C GLN A 345 44.54 -16.22 27.69
N GLU A 346 43.80 -16.96 28.53
CA GLU A 346 44.31 -17.65 29.68
C GLU A 346 45.33 -18.75 29.26
N GLN A 347 44.99 -19.56 28.25
CA GLN A 347 45.91 -20.56 27.70
C GLN A 347 47.20 -19.93 27.12
N PHE A 348 47.07 -18.79 26.40
CA PHE A 348 48.24 -18.08 25.91
C PHE A 348 49.12 -17.58 27.05
N LYS A 349 48.52 -17.04 28.11
CA LYS A 349 49.23 -16.59 29.30
C LYS A 349 49.96 -17.75 30.00
N GLU A 350 49.27 -18.87 30.24
CA GLU A 350 49.89 -20.07 30.84
C GLU A 350 51.04 -20.62 29.99
N LEU A 351 50.89 -20.65 28.66
CA LEU A 351 51.97 -21.09 27.78
C LEU A 351 53.16 -20.16 27.84
N THR A 352 52.99 -18.84 27.88
CA THR A 352 54.10 -17.88 27.95
C THR A 352 54.82 -17.91 29.28
N GLU A 353 54.13 -18.26 30.40
CA GLU A 353 54.75 -18.41 31.75
C GLU A 353 55.61 -19.68 31.89
N ILE A 354 55.43 -20.71 31.06
CA ILE A 354 56.25 -21.96 31.07
C ILE A 354 57.59 -21.73 30.37
N PHE A 355 57.73 -20.72 29.49
CA PHE A 355 58.97 -20.48 28.80
C PHE A 355 60.03 -19.88 29.73
N PRO A 356 61.24 -20.40 29.75
CA PRO A 356 62.35 -19.88 30.61
C PRO A 356 62.93 -18.56 30.05
N GLU A 357 62.43 -18.07 28.94
CA GLU A 357 62.90 -16.85 28.27
C GLU A 357 61.89 -15.74 28.48
N VAL A 358 62.39 -14.48 28.58
CA VAL A 358 61.51 -13.31 28.69
C VAL A 358 60.78 -13.09 27.42
N ILE A 359 59.44 -13.26 27.43
CA ILE A 359 58.52 -12.94 26.33
C ILE A 359 57.85 -11.61 26.66
N TYR A 360 57.88 -10.67 25.75
CA TYR A 360 57.20 -9.40 25.90
C TYR A 360 56.45 -8.99 24.62
N GLU A 361 55.32 -8.28 24.77
CA GLU A 361 54.63 -7.56 23.71
C GLU A 361 54.92 -6.06 23.83
N ALA A 362 55.06 -5.38 22.70
CA ALA A 362 55.19 -3.93 22.64
C ALA A 362 54.25 -3.34 21.61
N ASP A 363 53.73 -2.14 21.88
CA ASP A 363 52.95 -1.38 20.91
C ASP A 363 53.86 -0.80 19.82
N MET A 364 53.22 -0.19 18.79
CA MET A 364 53.94 0.42 17.67
C MET A 364 54.87 1.60 18.06
N HIS A 365 54.78 2.08 19.29
CA HIS A 365 55.59 3.13 19.88
C HIS A 365 56.72 2.60 20.75
N GLY A 366 56.83 1.26 20.89
CA GLY A 366 57.90 0.62 21.69
C GLY A 366 57.56 0.49 23.18
N ASN A 367 56.34 0.80 23.62
CA ASN A 367 55.94 0.61 25.00
C ASN A 367 55.58 -0.88 25.24
N ILE A 368 56.12 -1.45 26.29
CA ILE A 368 55.84 -2.83 26.64
C ILE A 368 54.41 -2.92 27.20
N THR A 369 53.58 -3.77 26.58
CA THR A 369 52.16 -3.99 26.92
C THR A 369 51.97 -5.30 27.72
N TYR A 370 52.88 -6.24 27.59
CA TYR A 370 52.86 -7.51 28.30
C TYR A 370 54.31 -8.01 28.52
N VAL A 371 54.56 -8.68 29.66
CA VAL A 371 55.80 -9.43 29.96
C VAL A 371 55.40 -10.68 30.76
N ASN A 372 55.95 -11.88 30.42
CA ASN A 372 55.79 -13.08 31.25
C ASN A 372 56.61 -12.97 32.56
N GLU A 373 56.16 -13.62 33.61
CA GLU A 373 56.87 -13.65 34.88
C GLU A 373 58.11 -14.60 34.88
#